data_2d8b93ffcc1e56830617facf57211ca3
#
_entry.id   2d8b93ffcc1e56830617facf57211ca3
#
_cell.length_a   1.000
_cell.length_b   1.000
_cell.length_c   1.000
_cell.angle_alpha   90.00
_cell.angle_beta   90.00
_cell.angle_gamma   90.00
#
_symmetry.space_group_name_H-M   'P 1'
#
loop_
_entity.id
_entity.type
_entity.pdbx_description
1 polymer ?
#
loop_
_entity_poly.entity_id
_entity_poly.type
_entity_poly.pdbx_seq_one_letter_code
_entity_poly.pdbx_strand_id
1 'polypeptide(L)'
;MIQIAPSMLAADFLRLEKDVETVNKYADIFHLDVMDGVFVPNISFGFPVIEAIARKADKPMDVHLTIVEPERYAERFAKVGASMISFHLNASKDPEALLKQIRSWGVKAGLVINPDI
;
A
#
# COMPACT_ATOMS: atom_id res chain seq x y z
N MET A 1 20.30 -9.05 2.31
CA MET A 1 19.31 -9.85 3.07
C MET A 1 17.99 -9.90 2.30
N ILE A 2 17.40 -11.07 2.20
CA ILE A 2 16.13 -11.23 1.52
C ILE A 2 14.99 -10.92 2.50
N GLN A 3 14.05 -10.09 2.07
CA GLN A 3 12.83 -9.80 2.81
C GLN A 3 11.63 -10.37 2.06
N ILE A 4 10.65 -10.86 2.80
CA ILE A 4 9.43 -11.42 2.24
C ILE A 4 8.27 -10.48 2.55
N ALA A 5 7.57 -10.05 1.47
CA ALA A 5 6.47 -9.10 1.55
C ALA A 5 5.24 -9.69 0.84
N PRO A 6 4.50 -10.59 1.51
CA PRO A 6 3.32 -11.18 0.88
C PRO A 6 2.23 -10.14 0.66
N SER A 7 1.54 -10.26 -0.48
CA SER A 7 0.42 -9.39 -0.78
C SER A 7 -0.81 -9.83 0.00
N MET A 8 -1.41 -8.89 0.74
CA MET A 8 -2.65 -9.16 1.47
C MET A 8 -3.86 -9.26 0.56
N LEU A 9 -3.70 -8.98 -0.73
CA LEU A 9 -4.74 -9.24 -1.72
C LEU A 9 -5.05 -10.75 -1.83
N ALA A 10 -4.06 -11.60 -1.54
CA ALA A 10 -4.21 -13.05 -1.54
C ALA A 10 -4.75 -13.61 -0.21
N ALA A 11 -5.03 -12.76 0.77
CA ALA A 11 -5.51 -13.20 2.07
C ALA A 11 -6.96 -13.69 1.99
N ASP A 12 -7.34 -14.50 2.97
CA ASP A 12 -8.74 -14.88 3.18
C ASP A 12 -9.42 -13.79 4.01
N PHE A 13 -10.23 -12.96 3.37
CA PHE A 13 -10.86 -11.83 4.04
C PHE A 13 -11.88 -12.23 5.09
N LEU A 14 -12.38 -13.47 5.03
CA LEU A 14 -13.26 -13.98 6.08
C LEU A 14 -12.49 -14.40 7.33
N ARG A 15 -11.17 -14.50 7.23
CA ARG A 15 -10.25 -14.88 8.33
C ARG A 15 -9.03 -13.98 8.33
N LEU A 16 -9.24 -12.71 8.12
CA LEU A 16 -8.17 -11.74 7.93
C LEU A 16 -7.22 -11.70 9.13
N GLU A 17 -7.75 -11.73 10.35
CA GLU A 17 -6.92 -11.71 11.56
C GLU A 17 -5.92 -12.86 11.58
N LYS A 18 -6.35 -14.06 11.18
CA LYS A 18 -5.46 -15.23 11.14
C LYS A 18 -4.33 -15.03 10.13
N ASP A 19 -4.64 -14.49 8.96
CA ASP A 19 -3.63 -14.24 7.94
C ASP A 19 -2.67 -13.13 8.36
N VAL A 20 -3.14 -12.11 9.07
CA VAL A 20 -2.29 -11.08 9.64
C VAL A 20 -1.31 -11.68 10.66
N GLU A 21 -1.79 -12.57 11.52
CA GLU A 21 -0.93 -13.27 12.49
C GLU A 21 0.14 -14.09 11.79
N THR A 22 -0.21 -14.76 10.68
CA THR A 22 0.74 -15.54 9.89
C THR A 22 1.85 -14.66 9.32
N VAL A 23 1.49 -13.51 8.76
CA VAL A 23 2.47 -12.56 8.22
C VAL A 23 3.37 -12.02 9.34
N ASN A 24 2.79 -11.65 10.48
CA ASN A 24 3.58 -11.19 11.63
C ASN A 24 4.62 -12.22 12.07
N LYS A 25 4.29 -13.49 11.96
CA LYS A 25 5.16 -14.58 12.43
C LYS A 25 6.23 -14.97 11.41
N TYR A 26 5.88 -15.00 10.12
CA TYR A 26 6.73 -15.61 9.10
C TYR A 26 7.26 -14.68 8.03
N ALA A 27 6.75 -13.47 7.91
CA ALA A 27 7.15 -12.54 6.87
C ALA A 27 7.76 -11.25 7.44
N ASP A 28 8.22 -10.37 6.57
CA ASP A 28 8.92 -9.15 6.98
C ASP A 28 8.10 -7.88 6.77
N ILE A 29 7.20 -7.87 5.79
CA ILE A 29 6.48 -6.69 5.36
C ILE A 29 5.07 -7.10 4.94
N PHE A 30 4.07 -6.26 5.27
CA PHE A 30 2.73 -6.38 4.69
C PHE A 30 2.70 -5.61 3.39
N HIS A 31 2.43 -6.26 2.26
CA HIS A 31 2.23 -5.58 0.99
C HIS A 31 0.74 -5.41 0.73
N LEU A 32 0.31 -4.16 0.61
CA LEU A 32 -1.10 -3.79 0.51
C LEU A 32 -1.36 -3.15 -0.85
N ASP A 33 -1.93 -3.91 -1.78
CA ASP A 33 -2.28 -3.41 -3.10
C ASP A 33 -3.66 -2.77 -3.08
N VAL A 34 -3.71 -1.45 -3.26
CA VAL A 34 -4.96 -0.69 -3.33
C VAL A 34 -5.30 -0.44 -4.78
N MET A 35 -6.43 -0.95 -5.22
CA MET A 35 -6.92 -0.84 -6.60
C MET A 35 -8.31 -0.23 -6.60
N ASP A 36 -8.55 0.72 -7.52
CA ASP A 36 -9.78 1.52 -7.52
C ASP A 36 -10.78 1.14 -8.61
N GLY A 37 -10.45 0.19 -9.47
CA GLY A 37 -11.35 -0.19 -10.58
C GLY A 37 -11.38 0.81 -11.73
N VAL A 38 -10.55 1.85 -11.66
CA VAL A 38 -10.43 2.88 -12.71
C VAL A 38 -9.06 2.81 -13.37
N PHE A 39 -8.00 2.89 -12.58
CA PHE A 39 -6.63 2.77 -13.09
C PHE A 39 -6.36 1.36 -13.61
N VAL A 40 -6.93 0.36 -12.94
CA VAL A 40 -6.89 -1.04 -13.35
C VAL A 40 -8.31 -1.63 -13.25
N PRO A 41 -8.62 -2.69 -14.01
CA PRO A 41 -9.98 -3.29 -14.01
C PRO A 41 -10.22 -4.23 -12.83
N ASN A 42 -9.87 -3.81 -11.63
CA ASN A 42 -10.09 -4.57 -10.42
C ASN A 42 -10.21 -3.61 -9.23
N ILE A 43 -10.97 -4.03 -8.23
CA ILE A 43 -11.12 -3.31 -6.97
C ILE A 43 -10.63 -4.24 -5.85
N SER A 44 -9.68 -3.78 -5.05
CA SER A 44 -9.16 -4.64 -3.98
C SER A 44 -9.81 -4.32 -2.63
N PHE A 45 -9.27 -3.37 -1.90
CA PHE A 45 -9.76 -2.97 -0.58
C PHE A 45 -9.34 -1.54 -0.28
N GLY A 46 -9.97 -0.94 0.69
CA GLY A 46 -9.70 0.44 1.07
C GLY A 46 -9.37 0.59 2.54
N PHE A 47 -9.69 1.75 3.09
CA PHE A 47 -9.30 2.11 4.45
C PHE A 47 -9.84 1.18 5.53
N PRO A 48 -11.09 0.72 5.48
CA PRO A 48 -11.58 -0.16 6.56
C PRO A 48 -10.74 -1.42 6.75
N VAL A 49 -10.31 -2.03 5.64
CA VAL A 49 -9.48 -3.25 5.69
C VAL A 49 -8.06 -2.91 6.14
N ILE A 50 -7.48 -1.84 5.58
CA ILE A 50 -6.11 -1.45 5.92
C ILE A 50 -6.02 -1.01 7.38
N GLU A 51 -7.01 -0.28 7.88
CA GLU A 51 -7.06 0.11 9.29
C GLU A 51 -7.16 -1.12 10.20
N ALA A 52 -7.94 -2.13 9.79
CA ALA A 52 -8.04 -3.38 10.53
C ALA A 52 -6.70 -4.11 10.58
N ILE A 53 -6.01 -4.19 9.45
CA ILE A 53 -4.67 -4.79 9.40
C ILE A 53 -3.71 -4.02 10.29
N ALA A 54 -3.73 -2.68 10.20
CA ALA A 54 -2.83 -1.82 10.98
C ALA A 54 -2.97 -2.05 12.50
N ARG A 55 -4.18 -2.33 12.97
CA ARG A 55 -4.39 -2.58 14.40
C ARG A 55 -3.67 -3.83 14.92
N LYS A 56 -3.39 -4.78 14.04
CA LYS A 56 -2.78 -6.07 14.42
C LYS A 56 -1.39 -6.27 13.85
N ALA A 57 -0.96 -5.45 12.90
CA ALA A 57 0.31 -5.62 12.22
C ALA A 57 1.49 -5.29 13.14
N ASP A 58 2.43 -6.22 13.25
CA ASP A 58 3.70 -6.02 13.95
C ASP A 58 4.85 -5.74 12.97
N LYS A 59 4.56 -5.79 11.70
CA LYS A 59 5.54 -5.56 10.63
C LYS A 59 5.19 -4.31 9.85
N PRO A 60 6.17 -3.71 9.14
CA PRO A 60 5.90 -2.53 8.32
C PRO A 60 4.85 -2.81 7.25
N MET A 61 4.10 -1.77 6.89
CA MET A 61 3.11 -1.83 5.82
C MET A 61 3.61 -1.07 4.61
N ASP A 62 3.71 -1.78 3.48
CA ASP A 62 4.06 -1.21 2.18
C ASP A 62 2.77 -1.07 1.38
N VAL A 63 2.29 0.17 1.23
CA VAL A 63 1.05 0.47 0.53
C VAL A 63 1.35 0.84 -0.91
N HIS A 64 0.85 0.03 -1.85
CA HIS A 64 1.00 0.25 -3.27
C HIS A 64 -0.32 0.78 -3.84
N LEU A 65 -0.31 2.04 -4.28
CA LEU A 65 -1.50 2.71 -4.79
C LEU A 65 -1.61 2.53 -6.30
N THR A 66 -2.44 1.61 -6.72
CA THR A 66 -2.78 1.36 -8.12
C THR A 66 -4.14 2.04 -8.38
N ILE A 67 -4.13 3.37 -8.25
CA ILE A 67 -5.33 4.20 -8.31
C ILE A 67 -5.06 5.46 -9.13
N VAL A 68 -6.14 6.06 -9.66
CA VAL A 68 -6.05 7.40 -10.25
C VAL A 68 -5.94 8.43 -9.13
N GLU A 69 -5.30 9.55 -9.43
CA GLU A 69 -5.16 10.67 -8.50
C GLU A 69 -4.70 10.24 -7.10
N PRO A 70 -3.52 9.58 -6.97
CA PRO A 70 -3.04 9.13 -5.67
C PRO A 70 -2.84 10.29 -4.67
N GLU A 71 -2.67 11.51 -5.17
CA GLU A 71 -2.56 12.72 -4.35
C GLU A 71 -3.72 12.89 -3.37
N ARG A 72 -4.89 12.40 -3.75
CA ARG A 72 -6.11 12.57 -2.94
C ARG A 72 -6.10 11.72 -1.67
N TYR A 73 -5.32 10.63 -1.66
CA TYR A 73 -5.42 9.63 -0.59
C TYR A 73 -4.11 9.35 0.12
N ALA A 74 -2.97 9.73 -0.45
CA ALA A 74 -1.66 9.34 0.08
C ALA A 74 -1.47 9.77 1.55
N GLU A 75 -1.88 10.98 1.94
CA GLU A 75 -1.74 11.44 3.31
C GLU A 75 -2.53 10.57 4.28
N ARG A 76 -3.72 10.16 3.91
CA ARG A 76 -4.54 9.33 4.77
C ARG A 76 -3.90 7.94 4.99
N PHE A 77 -3.27 7.38 3.99
CA PHE A 77 -2.53 6.13 4.15
C PHE A 77 -1.32 6.30 5.06
N ALA A 78 -0.64 7.44 4.98
CA ALA A 78 0.45 7.74 5.89
C ALA A 78 -0.04 7.80 7.34
N LYS A 79 -1.20 8.40 7.57
CA LYS A 79 -1.80 8.52 8.92
C LYS A 79 -2.24 7.18 9.48
N VAL A 80 -2.63 6.24 8.64
CA VAL A 80 -2.99 4.88 9.09
C VAL A 80 -1.76 4.13 9.59
N GLY A 81 -0.58 4.51 9.15
CA GLY A 81 0.67 3.91 9.61
C GLY A 81 1.50 3.26 8.52
N ALA A 82 1.27 3.60 7.27
CA ALA A 82 2.09 3.09 6.17
C ALA A 82 3.56 3.45 6.39
N SER A 83 4.44 2.47 6.21
CA SER A 83 5.89 2.68 6.29
C SER A 83 6.46 3.07 4.93
N MET A 84 5.80 2.65 3.87
CA MET A 84 6.14 2.98 2.50
C MET A 84 4.85 3.17 1.70
N ILE A 85 4.86 4.17 0.82
CA ILE A 85 3.76 4.39 -0.13
C ILE A 85 4.37 4.50 -1.52
N SER A 86 3.88 3.69 -2.45
CA SER A 86 4.26 3.78 -3.85
C SER A 86 3.04 4.06 -4.71
N PHE A 87 3.27 4.70 -5.85
CA PHE A 87 2.22 5.03 -6.80
C PHE A 87 2.78 4.97 -8.22
N HIS A 88 1.88 4.93 -9.20
CA HIS A 88 2.28 4.81 -10.60
C HIS A 88 2.59 6.18 -11.20
N LEU A 89 3.68 6.25 -11.96
CA LEU A 89 4.14 7.48 -12.60
C LEU A 89 3.03 8.14 -13.43
N ASN A 90 2.31 7.34 -14.21
CA ASN A 90 1.28 7.85 -15.11
C ASN A 90 -0.07 8.09 -14.45
N ALA A 91 -0.18 7.90 -13.14
CA ALA A 91 -1.41 8.19 -12.38
C ALA A 91 -1.36 9.56 -11.69
N SER A 92 -0.17 10.10 -11.48
CA SER A 92 0.02 11.37 -10.78
C SER A 92 0.24 12.51 -11.77
N LYS A 93 -0.37 13.66 -11.49
CA LYS A 93 -0.17 14.86 -12.30
C LYS A 93 1.16 15.55 -12.01
N ASP A 94 1.74 15.32 -10.86
CA ASP A 94 3.06 15.84 -10.47
C ASP A 94 3.76 14.83 -9.56
N PRO A 95 4.35 13.78 -10.15
CA PRO A 95 4.98 12.72 -9.36
C PRO A 95 6.10 13.20 -8.45
N GLU A 96 6.92 14.16 -8.89
CA GLU A 96 8.01 14.67 -8.08
C GLU A 96 7.49 15.35 -6.81
N ALA A 97 6.47 16.18 -6.93
CA ALA A 97 5.87 16.85 -5.78
C ALA A 97 5.26 15.84 -4.81
N LEU A 98 4.59 14.81 -5.33
CA LEU A 98 3.98 13.79 -4.48
C LEU A 98 5.05 12.97 -3.74
N LEU A 99 6.14 12.61 -4.41
CA LEU A 99 7.25 11.90 -3.76
C LEU A 99 7.82 12.71 -2.60
N LYS A 100 8.03 14.00 -2.80
CA LYS A 100 8.53 14.90 -1.76
C LYS A 100 7.54 15.01 -0.60
N GLN A 101 6.27 15.09 -0.91
CA GLN A 101 5.21 15.20 0.09
C GLN A 101 5.15 13.94 0.95
N ILE A 102 5.18 12.76 0.33
CA ILE A 102 5.18 11.49 1.07
C ILE A 102 6.38 11.43 2.02
N ARG A 103 7.56 11.80 1.55
CA ARG A 103 8.75 11.82 2.39
C ARG A 103 8.64 12.82 3.55
N SER A 104 7.94 13.93 3.34
CA SER A 104 7.73 14.93 4.40
C SER A 104 6.92 14.38 5.57
N TRP A 105 6.15 13.31 5.36
CA TRP A 105 5.39 12.65 6.43
C TRP A 105 6.19 11.57 7.15
N GLY A 106 7.48 11.41 6.82
CA GLY A 106 8.32 10.37 7.41
C GLY A 106 8.10 8.99 6.81
N VAL A 107 7.47 8.92 5.64
CA VAL A 107 7.15 7.67 4.94
C VAL A 107 8.07 7.51 3.74
N LYS A 108 8.52 6.29 3.48
CA LYS A 108 9.31 6.01 2.29
C LYS A 108 8.44 6.12 1.04
N ALA A 109 8.93 6.76 0.01
CA ALA A 109 8.19 6.97 -1.23
C ALA A 109 8.76 6.11 -2.35
N GLY A 110 7.87 5.48 -3.11
CA GLY A 110 8.23 4.66 -4.26
C GLY A 110 7.47 5.08 -5.51
N LEU A 111 8.10 4.91 -6.66
CA LEU A 111 7.50 5.23 -7.95
C LEU A 111 7.46 3.95 -8.79
N VAL A 112 6.28 3.64 -9.32
CA VAL A 112 6.09 2.46 -10.16
C VAL A 112 5.98 2.89 -11.61
N ILE A 113 6.71 2.20 -12.47
CA ILE A 113 6.74 2.48 -13.91
C ILE A 113 6.17 1.27 -14.63
N ASN A 114 5.17 1.50 -15.49
CA ASN A 114 4.62 0.44 -16.32
C ASN A 114 5.54 0.15 -17.50
N PRO A 115 5.66 -1.12 -17.92
CA PRO A 115 6.61 -1.47 -19.00
C PRO A 115 6.30 -0.81 -20.35
N ASP A 116 5.08 -0.37 -20.56
CA ASP A 116 4.61 0.21 -21.82
C ASP A 116 4.68 1.74 -21.85
N ILE A 117 5.32 2.36 -20.87
CA ILE A 117 5.50 3.80 -20.81
C ILE A 117 6.74 4.23 -21.60
#